data_17507faa71eec50fb491ba6c5f4ba15c
#
_entry.id   17507faa71eec50fb491ba6c5f4ba15c
#
_cell.length_a   1.000
_cell.length_b   1.000
_cell.length_c   1.000
_cell.angle_alpha   90.00
_cell.angle_beta   90.00
_cell.angle_gamma   90.00
#
_symmetry.space_group_name_H-M   'P 1'
#
loop_
_entity.id
_entity.type
_entity.pdbx_description
1 polymer ?
#
loop_
_entity_poly.entity_id
_entity_poly.type
_entity_poly.pdbx_seq_one_letter_code
_entity_poly.pdbx_strand_id
1 'polypeptide(L)'
;MHLHLTPPFPSDQSLVELTTITHPPIVRAAVAAIILPSQDLDAYLAYELDTTRLACLHKYLWLAGLPVPARPLHRQRLMNRTIVVTERADEHLVWHEHRFFVKPMPAFLLCHKFWEEHICSDRGLHASACGMLLSYAWLVAYPSDFSIAVKEGLLPSGITWQQWAAFTSAVLGALDLSTMTDVAPRYQYGELRLSRLDTLTRWPFLLPPHLWSPRRLVDGYMSSSTWYTAFFERHFGWLVVGFVYVSVVLSALQVGLATEALGSSSHFQDFGLGLTLAGLAALFLALASMLGVWVVLFWYHLLSTIAFDRRTHLQRMKAREKKSACL
;
A
#
# COMPACT_ATOMS: atom_id res chain seq x y z
N MET A 1 11.02 -33.41 13.29
CA MET A 1 12.34 -32.79 13.46
C MET A 1 12.10 -31.28 13.51
N HIS A 2 11.96 -30.68 14.70
CA HIS A 2 11.84 -29.23 14.84
C HIS A 2 13.22 -28.64 14.49
N LEU A 3 13.34 -28.06 13.30
CA LEU A 3 14.48 -27.20 12.98
C LEU A 3 14.48 -26.06 14.00
N HIS A 4 15.47 -26.03 14.86
CA HIS A 4 15.66 -24.94 15.82
C HIS A 4 16.11 -23.73 15.01
N LEU A 5 15.20 -22.79 14.79
CA LEU A 5 15.53 -21.52 14.13
C LEU A 5 16.43 -20.71 15.04
N THR A 6 17.41 -20.05 14.46
CA THR A 6 18.36 -19.19 15.18
C THR A 6 18.28 -17.76 14.66
N PRO A 7 18.60 -16.76 15.49
CA PRO A 7 18.72 -15.37 15.00
C PRO A 7 19.72 -15.28 13.84
N PRO A 8 19.47 -14.43 12.82
CA PRO A 8 20.36 -14.31 11.65
C PRO A 8 21.62 -13.48 11.92
N PHE A 9 21.93 -13.20 13.17
CA PHE A 9 23.15 -12.51 13.60
C PHE A 9 23.56 -12.99 15.00
N PRO A 10 24.85 -12.96 15.35
CA PRO A 10 25.33 -13.42 16.65
C PRO A 10 25.03 -12.39 17.76
N SER A 11 25.09 -12.83 19.00
CA SER A 11 24.70 -12.04 20.18
C SER A 11 25.57 -10.78 20.40
N ASP A 12 26.84 -10.82 20.02
CA ASP A 12 27.77 -9.70 20.08
C ASP A 12 27.51 -8.59 19.06
N GLN A 13 26.68 -8.91 18.03
CA GLN A 13 26.21 -7.95 17.02
C GLN A 13 24.85 -7.35 17.37
N SER A 14 24.30 -7.63 18.54
CA SER A 14 23.03 -7.03 18.99
C SER A 14 23.17 -5.51 19.10
N LEU A 15 22.31 -4.76 18.41
CA LEU A 15 22.35 -3.29 18.38
C LEU A 15 21.51 -2.65 19.48
N VAL A 16 20.57 -3.41 20.04
CA VAL A 16 19.61 -2.95 21.05
C VAL A 16 19.55 -3.98 22.18
N GLU A 17 19.51 -3.50 23.41
CA GLU A 17 19.31 -4.36 24.58
C GLU A 17 17.81 -4.63 24.81
N LEU A 18 17.48 -5.81 25.35
CA LEU A 18 16.11 -6.20 25.62
C LEU A 18 15.37 -5.19 26.52
N THR A 19 16.06 -4.61 27.49
CA THR A 19 15.52 -3.63 28.44
C THR A 19 15.14 -2.29 27.81
N THR A 20 15.69 -1.98 26.65
CA THR A 20 15.42 -0.71 25.94
C THR A 20 14.31 -0.81 24.92
N ILE A 21 13.79 -2.02 24.67
CA ILE A 21 12.69 -2.24 23.73
C ILE A 21 11.41 -1.71 24.34
N THR A 22 10.80 -0.76 23.65
CA THR A 22 9.47 -0.21 23.99
C THR A 22 8.49 -0.55 22.89
N HIS A 23 7.32 -1.03 23.29
CA HIS A 23 6.21 -1.29 22.36
C HIS A 23 5.21 -0.15 22.43
N PRO A 24 4.47 0.13 21.35
CA PRO A 24 3.39 1.10 21.39
C PRO A 24 2.33 0.65 22.40
N PRO A 25 1.70 1.58 23.15
CA PRO A 25 0.71 1.22 24.16
C PRO A 25 -0.53 0.55 23.55
N ILE A 26 -0.79 0.84 22.28
CA ILE A 26 -1.98 0.37 21.56
C ILE A 26 -1.69 0.26 20.07
N VAL A 27 -2.16 -0.80 19.44
CA VAL A 27 -2.09 -0.98 17.99
C VAL A 27 -3.49 -1.25 17.43
N ARG A 28 -3.83 -0.56 16.36
CA ARG A 28 -5.10 -0.75 15.65
C ARG A 28 -4.91 -1.75 14.50
N ALA A 29 -5.21 -3.02 14.74
CA ALA A 29 -5.08 -4.08 13.75
C ALA A 29 -6.16 -4.02 12.65
N ALA A 30 -7.38 -3.59 13.01
CA ALA A 30 -8.50 -3.39 12.09
C ALA A 30 -9.41 -2.29 12.61
N VAL A 31 -10.47 -1.96 11.85
CA VAL A 31 -11.37 -0.83 12.18
C VAL A 31 -11.95 -0.93 13.60
N ALA A 32 -12.09 -2.15 14.14
CA ALA A 32 -12.61 -2.37 15.49
C ALA A 32 -11.70 -3.25 16.37
N ALA A 33 -10.58 -3.76 15.84
CA ALA A 33 -9.68 -4.63 16.57
C ALA A 33 -8.48 -3.83 17.09
N ILE A 34 -8.33 -3.83 18.40
CA ILE A 34 -7.24 -3.20 19.12
C ILE A 34 -6.39 -4.30 19.73
N ILE A 35 -5.08 -4.24 19.54
CA ILE A 35 -4.09 -5.08 20.18
C ILE A 35 -3.39 -4.25 21.25
N LEU A 36 -3.24 -4.80 22.42
CA LEU A 36 -2.44 -4.26 23.50
C LEU A 36 -1.16 -5.11 23.61
N PRO A 37 -0.01 -4.64 23.14
CA PRO A 37 1.23 -5.43 23.16
C PRO A 37 1.63 -5.93 24.55
N SER A 38 1.25 -5.20 25.60
CA SER A 38 1.47 -5.60 26.99
C SER A 38 0.64 -6.81 27.44
N GLN A 39 -0.43 -7.17 26.73
CA GLN A 39 -1.32 -8.30 27.06
C GLN A 39 -1.18 -9.46 26.08
N ASP A 40 -0.89 -9.16 24.82
CA ASP A 40 -0.79 -10.15 23.75
C ASP A 40 0.34 -9.74 22.79
N LEU A 41 1.56 -10.16 23.17
CA LEU A 41 2.77 -9.86 22.40
C LEU A 41 2.78 -10.63 21.07
N ASP A 42 2.31 -11.87 21.06
CA ASP A 42 2.31 -12.71 19.86
C ASP A 42 1.38 -12.15 18.78
N ALA A 43 0.18 -11.72 19.15
CA ALA A 43 -0.73 -11.04 18.22
C ALA A 43 -0.14 -9.72 17.72
N TYR A 44 0.59 -8.99 18.58
CA TYR A 44 1.28 -7.76 18.17
C TYR A 44 2.39 -8.06 17.14
N LEU A 45 3.26 -9.04 17.41
CA LEU A 45 4.35 -9.40 16.49
C LEU A 45 3.83 -9.91 15.16
N ALA A 46 2.79 -10.75 15.20
CA ALA A 46 2.13 -11.23 13.99
C ALA A 46 1.57 -10.08 13.15
N TYR A 47 0.96 -9.06 13.77
CA TYR A 47 0.45 -7.87 13.08
C TYR A 47 1.59 -6.97 12.56
N GLU A 48 2.63 -6.77 13.37
CA GLU A 48 3.73 -5.87 13.09
C GLU A 48 4.55 -6.27 11.86
N LEU A 49 4.65 -7.59 11.62
CA LEU A 49 5.38 -8.19 10.50
C LEU A 49 4.44 -8.80 9.44
N ASP A 50 3.14 -8.48 9.47
CA ASP A 50 2.15 -9.06 8.58
C ASP A 50 2.34 -8.62 7.13
N THR A 51 2.71 -9.55 6.28
CA THR A 51 2.76 -9.38 4.82
C THR A 51 1.78 -10.29 4.07
N THR A 52 0.82 -10.89 4.77
CA THR A 52 -0.12 -11.90 4.25
C THR A 52 -0.90 -11.38 3.03
N ARG A 53 -1.27 -10.09 3.02
CA ARG A 53 -1.97 -9.47 1.88
C ARG A 53 -1.16 -9.55 0.58
N LEU A 54 0.16 -9.39 0.67
CA LEU A 54 1.07 -9.51 -0.47
C LEU A 54 1.42 -10.96 -0.78
N ALA A 55 1.55 -11.79 0.25
CA ALA A 55 1.78 -13.23 0.08
C ALA A 55 0.65 -13.90 -0.74
N CYS A 56 -0.61 -13.51 -0.50
CA CYS A 56 -1.75 -13.97 -1.31
C CYS A 56 -1.68 -13.56 -2.78
N LEU A 57 -0.99 -12.46 -3.09
CA LEU A 57 -0.79 -11.94 -4.44
C LEU A 57 0.55 -12.34 -5.04
N HIS A 58 1.38 -13.12 -4.34
CA HIS A 58 2.77 -13.40 -4.71
C HIS A 58 2.92 -13.85 -6.16
N LYS A 59 2.05 -14.74 -6.65
CA LYS A 59 2.04 -15.22 -8.02
C LYS A 59 1.94 -14.10 -9.08
N TYR A 60 1.38 -12.95 -8.71
CA TYR A 60 1.14 -11.82 -9.62
C TYR A 60 1.97 -10.58 -9.27
N LEU A 61 2.81 -10.62 -8.22
CA LEU A 61 3.60 -9.47 -7.78
C LEU A 61 4.59 -8.98 -8.85
N TRP A 62 5.01 -9.85 -9.76
CA TRP A 62 5.86 -9.49 -10.91
C TRP A 62 5.22 -8.40 -11.80
N LEU A 63 3.90 -8.27 -11.79
CA LEU A 63 3.19 -7.19 -12.48
C LEU A 63 3.37 -5.83 -11.75
N ALA A 64 3.55 -5.86 -10.44
CA ALA A 64 3.69 -4.65 -9.61
C ALA A 64 5.14 -4.23 -9.39
N GLY A 65 6.10 -5.16 -9.50
CA GLY A 65 7.52 -4.89 -9.30
C GLY A 65 8.40 -5.99 -9.86
N LEU A 66 9.68 -5.71 -9.95
CA LEU A 66 10.67 -6.70 -10.38
C LEU A 66 11.21 -7.46 -9.16
N PRO A 67 11.59 -8.75 -9.31
CA PRO A 67 12.24 -9.54 -8.27
C PRO A 67 13.74 -9.18 -8.16
N VAL A 68 14.00 -7.92 -7.79
CA VAL A 68 15.34 -7.36 -7.60
C VAL A 68 15.39 -6.63 -6.27
N PRO A 69 16.57 -6.46 -5.65
CA PRO A 69 16.74 -5.67 -4.44
C PRO A 69 16.17 -4.25 -4.58
N ALA A 70 15.65 -3.70 -3.48
CA ALA A 70 15.23 -2.32 -3.46
C ALA A 70 16.44 -1.39 -3.61
N ARG A 71 16.23 -0.25 -4.26
CA ARG A 71 17.27 0.76 -4.41
C ARG A 71 17.55 1.44 -3.07
N PRO A 72 18.83 1.79 -2.77
CA PRO A 72 19.21 2.50 -1.55
C PRO A 72 18.49 3.86 -1.40
N LEU A 73 18.40 4.36 -0.17
CA LEU A 73 17.66 5.59 0.16
C LEU A 73 18.18 6.83 -0.61
N HIS A 74 19.48 6.97 -0.82
CA HIS A 74 20.04 8.06 -1.63
C HIS A 74 19.51 8.01 -3.08
N ARG A 75 19.36 6.80 -3.65
CA ARG A 75 18.80 6.63 -5.01
C ARG A 75 17.32 6.97 -5.05
N GLN A 76 16.56 6.69 -3.98
CA GLN A 76 15.15 7.12 -3.89
C GLN A 76 15.05 8.65 -3.95
N ARG A 77 15.92 9.36 -3.22
CA ARG A 77 15.98 10.83 -3.25
C ARG A 77 16.40 11.38 -4.62
N LEU A 78 17.38 10.76 -5.27
CA LEU A 78 17.79 11.14 -6.64
C LEU A 78 16.65 10.98 -7.66
N MET A 79 15.72 10.05 -7.42
CA MET A 79 14.51 9.89 -8.25
C MET A 79 13.38 10.84 -7.83
N ASN A 80 13.67 11.86 -7.03
CA ASN A 80 12.71 12.83 -6.50
C ASN A 80 11.57 12.18 -5.72
N ARG A 81 11.88 11.12 -4.95
CA ARG A 81 10.91 10.45 -4.08
C ARG A 81 11.06 10.91 -2.64
N THR A 82 9.97 11.33 -2.05
CA THR A 82 9.86 11.63 -0.63
C THR A 82 9.67 10.33 0.15
N ILE A 83 10.46 10.13 1.18
CA ILE A 83 10.31 9.00 2.09
C ILE A 83 9.13 9.29 3.03
N VAL A 84 8.16 8.39 3.05
CA VAL A 84 6.97 8.49 3.90
C VAL A 84 6.97 7.32 4.86
N VAL A 85 6.93 7.61 6.16
CA VAL A 85 6.87 6.59 7.20
C VAL A 85 5.50 5.92 7.19
N THR A 86 5.48 4.59 7.22
CA THR A 86 4.28 3.76 7.41
C THR A 86 4.53 2.73 8.50
N GLU A 87 3.54 2.48 9.35
CA GLU A 87 3.64 1.46 10.41
C GLU A 87 3.24 0.06 9.93
N ARG A 88 2.86 -0.09 8.66
CA ARG A 88 2.40 -1.36 8.10
C ARG A 88 3.50 -2.06 7.31
N ALA A 89 3.74 -3.35 7.62
CA ALA A 89 4.75 -4.15 6.91
C ALA A 89 4.35 -4.45 5.44
N ASP A 90 3.06 -4.56 5.15
CA ASP A 90 2.57 -4.78 3.79
C ASP A 90 2.67 -3.54 2.89
N GLU A 91 2.84 -2.35 3.46
CA GLU A 91 3.08 -1.09 2.73
C GLU A 91 4.57 -0.77 2.58
N HIS A 92 5.44 -1.48 3.29
CA HIS A 92 6.89 -1.29 3.23
C HIS A 92 7.44 -1.55 1.82
N LEU A 93 8.32 -0.66 1.32
CA LEU A 93 8.89 -0.66 -0.04
C LEU A 93 7.85 -0.51 -1.16
N VAL A 94 6.67 0.03 -0.86
CA VAL A 94 5.70 0.41 -1.89
C VAL A 94 5.96 1.87 -2.28
N TRP A 95 5.77 2.20 -3.56
CA TRP A 95 5.92 3.57 -4.03
C TRP A 95 4.75 4.00 -4.93
N HIS A 96 4.44 5.29 -4.86
CA HIS A 96 3.41 5.91 -5.68
C HIS A 96 3.83 7.34 -6.06
N GLU A 97 3.97 7.61 -7.34
CA GLU A 97 4.47 8.89 -7.87
C GLU A 97 5.81 9.30 -7.22
N HIS A 98 5.78 10.33 -6.38
CA HIS A 98 6.94 10.85 -5.66
C HIS A 98 7.02 10.38 -4.20
N ARG A 99 6.17 9.44 -3.77
CA ARG A 99 6.15 8.92 -2.39
C ARG A 99 6.68 7.50 -2.37
N PHE A 100 7.57 7.24 -1.43
CA PHE A 100 8.14 5.92 -1.16
C PHE A 100 7.89 5.57 0.31
N PHE A 101 7.08 4.54 0.54
CA PHE A 101 6.63 4.15 1.87
C PHE A 101 7.62 3.20 2.52
N VAL A 102 8.09 3.56 3.71
CA VAL A 102 9.06 2.78 4.46
C VAL A 102 8.56 2.60 5.90
N LYS A 103 8.49 1.36 6.36
CA LYS A 103 8.22 1.06 7.77
C LYS A 103 9.51 1.24 8.55
N PRO A 104 9.51 1.98 9.68
CA PRO A 104 10.66 2.06 10.56
C PRO A 104 11.10 0.67 11.03
N MET A 105 12.41 0.49 11.21
CA MET A 105 12.96 -0.76 11.73
C MET A 105 12.49 -0.97 13.17
N PRO A 106 11.69 -2.00 13.45
CA PRO A 106 11.29 -2.30 14.81
C PRO A 106 12.52 -2.62 15.68
N ALA A 107 12.65 -1.95 16.82
CA ALA A 107 13.80 -2.09 17.70
C ALA A 107 14.04 -3.54 18.16
N PHE A 108 12.97 -4.31 18.33
CA PHE A 108 13.05 -5.72 18.74
C PHE A 108 13.76 -6.60 17.71
N LEU A 109 13.77 -6.25 16.42
CA LEU A 109 14.50 -6.98 15.38
C LEU A 109 16.03 -6.81 15.49
N LEU A 110 16.47 -5.82 16.23
CA LEU A 110 17.90 -5.52 16.45
C LEU A 110 18.44 -6.12 17.74
N CYS A 111 17.61 -6.89 18.48
CA CYS A 111 17.95 -7.51 19.76
C CYS A 111 18.01 -9.04 19.64
N HIS A 112 19.19 -9.64 19.80
CA HIS A 112 19.40 -11.10 19.69
C HIS A 112 18.52 -11.90 20.65
N LYS A 113 18.46 -11.51 21.93
CA LYS A 113 17.67 -12.22 22.95
C LYS A 113 16.17 -12.22 22.61
N PHE A 114 15.65 -11.12 22.05
CA PHE A 114 14.26 -11.04 21.64
C PHE A 114 13.95 -12.05 20.51
N TRP A 115 14.88 -12.27 19.60
CA TRP A 115 14.73 -13.29 18.57
C TRP A 115 14.63 -14.69 19.18
N GLU A 116 15.52 -15.04 20.11
CA GLU A 116 15.51 -16.35 20.78
C GLU A 116 14.22 -16.60 21.54
N GLU A 117 13.72 -15.58 22.26
CA GLU A 117 12.56 -15.73 23.14
C GLU A 117 11.22 -15.72 22.37
N HIS A 118 11.10 -14.93 21.29
CA HIS A 118 9.79 -14.66 20.68
C HIS A 118 9.71 -14.94 19.17
N ILE A 119 10.80 -14.78 18.40
CA ILE A 119 10.73 -14.86 16.93
C ILE A 119 11.08 -16.25 16.41
N CYS A 120 12.08 -16.92 17.01
CA CYS A 120 12.58 -18.23 16.55
C CYS A 120 11.59 -19.38 16.80
N SER A 121 10.52 -19.17 17.56
CA SER A 121 9.47 -20.16 17.81
C SER A 121 8.52 -20.37 16.63
N ASP A 122 8.32 -19.32 15.79
CA ASP A 122 7.42 -19.33 14.63
C ASP A 122 8.19 -19.11 13.32
N ARG A 123 8.10 -20.08 12.41
CA ARG A 123 8.78 -20.03 11.11
C ARG A 123 8.29 -18.89 10.23
N GLY A 124 6.99 -18.58 10.26
CA GLY A 124 6.40 -17.51 9.46
C GLY A 124 6.85 -16.13 9.93
N LEU A 125 6.86 -15.96 11.26
CA LEU A 125 7.32 -14.76 11.91
C LEU A 125 8.81 -14.54 11.67
N HIS A 126 9.62 -15.61 11.83
CA HIS A 126 11.06 -15.59 11.55
C HIS A 126 11.35 -15.19 10.10
N ALA A 127 10.68 -15.80 9.12
CA ALA A 127 10.87 -15.47 7.71
C ALA A 127 10.48 -14.03 7.38
N SER A 128 9.43 -13.52 8.00
CA SER A 128 9.01 -12.12 7.84
C SER A 128 10.02 -11.14 8.47
N ALA A 129 10.54 -11.49 9.64
CA ALA A 129 11.58 -10.73 10.34
C ALA A 129 12.89 -10.70 9.53
N CYS A 130 13.36 -11.85 9.03
CA CYS A 130 14.54 -11.94 8.13
C CYS A 130 14.32 -11.08 6.87
N GLY A 131 13.11 -11.10 6.30
CA GLY A 131 12.77 -10.28 5.15
C GLY A 131 12.83 -8.78 5.44
N MET A 132 12.37 -8.35 6.62
CA MET A 132 12.48 -6.95 7.03
C MET A 132 13.95 -6.54 7.18
N LEU A 133 14.80 -7.36 7.82
CA LEU A 133 16.24 -7.09 7.93
C LEU A 133 16.91 -7.01 6.55
N LEU A 134 16.60 -7.95 5.65
CA LEU A 134 17.12 -7.95 4.29
C LEU A 134 16.73 -6.68 3.52
N SER A 135 15.50 -6.24 3.66
CA SER A 135 15.02 -5.01 3.02
C SER A 135 15.80 -3.77 3.46
N TYR A 136 16.15 -3.73 4.73
CA TYR A 136 16.97 -2.64 5.28
C TYR A 136 18.45 -2.74 4.87
N ALA A 137 18.97 -3.94 4.68
CA ALA A 137 20.30 -4.11 4.09
C ALA A 137 20.39 -3.51 2.67
N TRP A 138 19.30 -3.57 1.90
CA TRP A 138 19.21 -2.91 0.59
C TRP A 138 19.06 -1.39 0.70
N LEU A 139 18.19 -0.92 1.62
CA LEU A 139 17.90 0.51 1.75
C LEU A 139 19.07 1.31 2.32
N VAL A 140 19.82 0.73 3.26
CA VAL A 140 20.89 1.39 4.02
C VAL A 140 22.22 0.74 3.70
N ALA A 141 22.66 0.88 2.44
CA ALA A 141 23.87 0.26 1.92
C ALA A 141 25.13 1.14 2.08
N TYR A 142 24.97 2.44 2.26
CA TYR A 142 26.06 3.41 2.33
C TYR A 142 25.93 4.33 3.55
N PRO A 143 27.03 4.99 4.00
CA PRO A 143 26.97 5.97 5.10
C PRO A 143 25.95 7.09 4.87
N SER A 144 25.78 7.51 3.61
CA SER A 144 24.77 8.51 3.22
C SER A 144 23.35 8.01 3.45
N ASP A 145 23.07 6.73 3.14
CA ASP A 145 21.76 6.11 3.39
C ASP A 145 21.49 6.01 4.88
N PHE A 146 22.51 5.65 5.66
CA PHE A 146 22.41 5.59 7.11
C PHE A 146 22.03 6.97 7.70
N SER A 147 22.70 8.03 7.26
CA SER A 147 22.39 9.39 7.68
C SER A 147 20.94 9.78 7.30
N ILE A 148 20.48 9.37 6.14
CA ILE A 148 19.08 9.57 5.70
C ILE A 148 18.13 8.78 6.60
N ALA A 149 18.43 7.50 6.85
CA ALA A 149 17.57 6.62 7.66
C ALA A 149 17.38 7.14 9.09
N VAL A 150 18.46 7.61 9.72
CA VAL A 150 18.41 8.21 11.07
C VAL A 150 17.61 9.51 11.05
N LYS A 151 17.83 10.37 10.05
CA LYS A 151 17.11 11.65 9.91
C LYS A 151 15.61 11.46 9.71
N GLU A 152 15.21 10.45 8.94
CA GLU A 152 13.80 10.13 8.66
C GLU A 152 13.15 9.27 9.77
N GLY A 153 13.89 8.96 10.86
CA GLY A 153 13.38 8.13 11.96
C GLY A 153 13.16 6.66 11.58
N LEU A 154 13.85 6.16 10.56
CA LEU A 154 13.75 4.78 10.11
C LEU A 154 14.60 3.80 10.92
N LEU A 155 15.65 4.30 11.55
CA LEU A 155 16.53 3.54 12.45
C LEU A 155 16.50 4.17 13.85
N PRO A 156 16.62 3.36 14.91
CA PRO A 156 16.74 3.88 16.28
C PRO A 156 17.93 4.82 16.42
N SER A 157 17.77 5.85 17.24
CA SER A 157 18.85 6.77 17.61
C SER A 157 19.88 6.05 18.49
N GLY A 158 21.17 6.38 18.33
CA GLY A 158 22.25 5.82 19.15
C GLY A 158 23.05 4.71 18.47
N ILE A 159 22.63 4.21 17.32
CA ILE A 159 23.40 3.27 16.50
C ILE A 159 24.41 4.06 15.67
N THR A 160 25.65 3.55 15.56
CA THR A 160 26.67 4.11 14.67
C THR A 160 26.69 3.39 13.32
N TRP A 161 27.25 4.03 12.29
CA TRP A 161 27.42 3.39 10.98
C TRP A 161 28.25 2.10 11.06
N GLN A 162 29.31 2.07 11.87
CA GLN A 162 30.16 0.89 12.01
C GLN A 162 29.40 -0.29 12.60
N GLN A 163 28.58 -0.04 13.62
CA GLN A 163 27.74 -1.06 14.23
C GLN A 163 26.70 -1.57 13.23
N TRP A 164 26.04 -0.66 12.50
CA TRP A 164 25.08 -1.01 11.46
C TRP A 164 25.69 -1.87 10.34
N ALA A 165 26.87 -1.48 9.85
CA ALA A 165 27.58 -2.21 8.79
C ALA A 165 28.00 -3.62 9.23
N ALA A 166 28.50 -3.77 10.46
CA ALA A 166 28.85 -5.06 11.03
C ALA A 166 27.62 -5.96 11.20
N PHE A 167 26.55 -5.43 11.80
CA PHE A 167 25.27 -6.11 11.96
C PHE A 167 24.70 -6.59 10.61
N THR A 168 24.63 -5.69 9.63
CA THR A 168 24.10 -6.01 8.30
C THR A 168 24.92 -7.07 7.59
N SER A 169 26.26 -7.03 7.73
CA SER A 169 27.14 -8.04 7.18
C SER A 169 26.90 -9.42 7.80
N ALA A 170 26.67 -9.49 9.12
CA ALA A 170 26.35 -10.74 9.81
C ALA A 170 24.99 -11.29 9.33
N VAL A 171 23.95 -10.44 9.23
CA VAL A 171 22.63 -10.83 8.72
C VAL A 171 22.73 -11.37 7.29
N LEU A 172 23.43 -10.68 6.40
CA LEU A 172 23.59 -11.12 5.01
C LEU A 172 24.41 -12.41 4.89
N GLY A 173 25.37 -12.64 5.78
CA GLY A 173 26.13 -13.89 5.84
C GLY A 173 25.33 -15.09 6.33
N ALA A 174 24.29 -14.86 7.12
CA ALA A 174 23.42 -15.91 7.66
C ALA A 174 22.27 -16.30 6.72
N LEU A 175 21.87 -15.38 5.81
CA LEU A 175 20.75 -15.62 4.88
C LEU A 175 21.25 -16.23 3.56
N ASP A 176 20.54 -17.24 3.06
CA ASP A 176 20.77 -17.73 1.69
C ASP A 176 20.09 -16.78 0.68
N LEU A 177 20.91 -15.86 0.15
CA LEU A 177 20.45 -14.86 -0.82
C LEU A 177 20.16 -15.47 -2.21
N SER A 178 20.62 -16.70 -2.48
CA SER A 178 20.43 -17.35 -3.78
C SER A 178 19.05 -17.99 -3.89
N THR A 179 18.59 -18.65 -2.84
CA THR A 179 17.29 -19.33 -2.80
C THR A 179 16.20 -18.53 -2.10
N MET A 180 16.61 -17.62 -1.19
CA MET A 180 15.69 -16.82 -0.35
C MET A 180 14.64 -17.66 0.39
N THR A 181 14.98 -18.91 0.77
CA THR A 181 14.07 -19.85 1.44
C THR A 181 13.72 -19.42 2.86
N ASP A 182 14.63 -18.70 3.51
CA ASP A 182 14.48 -18.24 4.90
C ASP A 182 13.80 -16.87 5.02
N VAL A 183 13.35 -16.33 3.88
CA VAL A 183 12.78 -15.00 3.77
C VAL A 183 11.34 -15.09 3.30
N ALA A 184 10.44 -14.31 3.89
CA ALA A 184 9.04 -14.29 3.46
C ALA A 184 8.92 -13.89 1.97
N PRO A 185 8.03 -14.55 1.19
CA PRO A 185 7.93 -14.37 -0.27
C PRO A 185 7.77 -12.92 -0.73
N ARG A 186 7.18 -12.07 0.09
CA ARG A 186 7.07 -10.63 -0.17
C ARG A 186 8.42 -9.98 -0.48
N TYR A 187 9.45 -10.35 0.27
CA TYR A 187 10.78 -9.74 0.20
C TYR A 187 11.67 -10.28 -0.93
N GLN A 188 11.16 -11.21 -1.75
CA GLN A 188 11.77 -11.54 -3.04
C GLN A 188 11.62 -10.39 -4.05
N TYR A 189 10.68 -9.49 -3.79
CA TYR A 189 10.47 -8.26 -4.56
C TYR A 189 10.90 -7.07 -3.71
N GLY A 190 11.81 -6.24 -4.22
CA GLY A 190 12.21 -5.01 -3.54
C GLY A 190 11.09 -3.98 -3.59
N GLU A 191 11.04 -3.18 -4.66
CA GLU A 191 10.08 -2.09 -4.80
C GLU A 191 8.79 -2.54 -5.50
N LEU A 192 7.63 -2.20 -4.95
CA LEU A 192 6.33 -2.43 -5.57
C LEU A 192 5.63 -1.11 -5.91
N ARG A 193 5.04 -1.03 -7.09
CA ARG A 193 4.29 0.14 -7.54
C ARG A 193 2.85 0.07 -7.08
N LEU A 194 2.40 1.05 -6.26
CA LEU A 194 1.06 1.09 -5.68
C LEU A 194 -0.04 1.05 -6.75
N SER A 195 0.08 1.83 -7.83
CA SER A 195 -0.95 1.85 -8.87
C SER A 195 -1.18 0.48 -9.53
N ARG A 196 -0.15 -0.35 -9.62
CA ARG A 196 -0.26 -1.72 -10.14
C ARG A 196 -0.81 -2.68 -9.08
N LEU A 197 -0.41 -2.51 -7.81
CA LEU A 197 -1.01 -3.24 -6.68
C LEU A 197 -2.51 -2.96 -6.58
N ASP A 198 -2.93 -1.70 -6.73
CA ASP A 198 -4.34 -1.32 -6.76
C ASP A 198 -5.09 -2.02 -7.89
N THR A 199 -4.50 -2.08 -9.08
CA THR A 199 -5.09 -2.80 -10.22
C THR A 199 -5.23 -4.29 -9.91
N LEU A 200 -4.18 -4.91 -9.38
CA LEU A 200 -4.20 -6.34 -9.01
C LEU A 200 -5.25 -6.65 -7.95
N THR A 201 -5.41 -5.79 -6.95
CA THR A 201 -6.39 -5.99 -5.87
C THR A 201 -7.84 -5.72 -6.29
N ARG A 202 -8.04 -4.94 -7.33
CA ARG A 202 -9.37 -4.64 -7.89
C ARG A 202 -9.85 -5.67 -8.91
N TRP A 203 -8.95 -6.44 -9.52
CA TRP A 203 -9.32 -7.45 -10.50
C TRP A 203 -9.78 -8.74 -9.81
N PRO A 204 -11.09 -9.03 -9.77
CA PRO A 204 -11.63 -10.18 -9.06
C PRO A 204 -11.13 -11.52 -9.61
N PHE A 205 -10.76 -11.58 -10.90
CA PHE A 205 -10.29 -12.80 -11.55
C PHE A 205 -8.89 -13.24 -11.09
N LEU A 206 -8.09 -12.34 -10.53
CA LEU A 206 -6.73 -12.64 -10.05
C LEU A 206 -6.70 -13.06 -8.58
N LEU A 207 -7.77 -12.76 -7.83
CA LEU A 207 -7.88 -13.06 -6.40
C LEU A 207 -8.68 -14.34 -6.17
N PRO A 208 -8.24 -15.20 -5.23
CA PRO A 208 -9.06 -16.32 -4.77
C PRO A 208 -10.42 -15.82 -4.25
N PRO A 209 -11.52 -16.57 -4.46
CA PRO A 209 -12.88 -16.12 -4.08
C PRO A 209 -13.03 -15.71 -2.61
N HIS A 210 -12.29 -16.36 -1.69
CA HIS A 210 -12.33 -16.07 -0.25
C HIS A 210 -11.70 -14.71 0.11
N LEU A 211 -10.92 -14.11 -0.79
CA LEU A 211 -10.34 -12.78 -0.61
C LEU A 211 -11.18 -11.67 -1.24
N TRP A 212 -12.27 -12.01 -1.89
CA TRP A 212 -13.18 -11.04 -2.48
C TRP A 212 -13.90 -10.26 -1.38
N SER A 213 -13.72 -8.96 -1.41
CA SER A 213 -14.44 -8.03 -0.55
C SER A 213 -14.83 -6.81 -1.36
N PRO A 214 -16.11 -6.39 -1.33
CA PRO A 214 -16.54 -5.15 -1.99
C PRO A 214 -15.74 -3.94 -1.55
N ARG A 215 -15.27 -3.92 -0.29
CA ARG A 215 -14.38 -2.86 0.22
C ARG A 215 -13.05 -2.79 -0.54
N ARG A 216 -12.43 -3.91 -0.87
CA ARG A 216 -11.17 -3.92 -1.61
C ARG A 216 -11.30 -3.39 -3.04
N LEU A 217 -12.47 -3.60 -3.66
CA LEU A 217 -12.76 -3.06 -4.99
C LEU A 217 -12.82 -1.53 -4.98
N VAL A 218 -13.34 -0.93 -3.89
CA VAL A 218 -13.48 0.52 -3.74
C VAL A 218 -12.21 1.14 -3.18
N ASP A 219 -11.68 0.62 -2.06
CA ASP A 219 -10.58 1.23 -1.31
C ASP A 219 -9.20 0.96 -1.95
N GLY A 220 -9.08 -0.05 -2.83
CA GLY A 220 -7.80 -0.46 -3.41
C GLY A 220 -6.86 -1.12 -2.39
N TYR A 221 -5.56 -1.05 -2.68
CA TYR A 221 -4.53 -1.62 -1.81
C TYR A 221 -4.28 -0.76 -0.57
N MET A 222 -4.07 0.53 -0.74
CA MET A 222 -3.96 1.50 0.36
C MET A 222 -5.25 2.31 0.41
N SER A 223 -5.97 2.25 1.54
CA SER A 223 -7.14 3.08 1.78
C SER A 223 -6.68 4.55 1.97
N SER A 224 -6.50 5.26 0.86
CA SER A 224 -6.19 6.69 0.90
C SER A 224 -7.45 7.50 0.60
N SER A 225 -7.76 8.46 1.47
CA SER A 225 -8.84 9.44 1.26
C SER A 225 -8.66 10.29 0.00
N THR A 226 -7.46 10.27 -0.58
CA THR A 226 -7.10 11.00 -1.81
C THR A 226 -7.54 10.30 -3.10
N TRP A 227 -8.11 9.08 -3.03
CA TRP A 227 -8.54 8.37 -4.23
C TRP A 227 -9.61 9.14 -5.03
N TYR A 228 -10.54 9.79 -4.34
CA TYR A 228 -11.58 10.59 -4.99
C TYR A 228 -10.97 11.77 -5.76
N THR A 229 -10.07 12.53 -5.14
CA THR A 229 -9.40 13.65 -5.80
C THR A 229 -8.55 13.19 -6.99
N ALA A 230 -7.75 12.13 -6.82
CA ALA A 230 -6.94 11.59 -7.90
C ALA A 230 -7.79 10.99 -9.05
N PHE A 231 -8.93 10.38 -8.75
CA PHE A 231 -9.86 9.89 -9.76
C PHE A 231 -10.45 11.06 -10.56
N PHE A 232 -10.93 12.10 -9.88
CA PHE A 232 -11.49 13.27 -10.52
C PHE A 232 -10.44 14.04 -11.32
N GLU A 233 -9.27 14.30 -10.79
CA GLU A 233 -8.18 14.98 -11.49
C GLU A 233 -7.79 14.25 -12.77
N ARG A 234 -7.69 12.93 -12.73
CA ARG A 234 -7.29 12.12 -13.88
C ARG A 234 -8.35 12.06 -14.98
N HIS A 235 -9.64 12.01 -14.62
CA HIS A 235 -10.74 11.87 -15.58
C HIS A 235 -11.33 13.21 -15.98
N PHE A 236 -11.27 14.22 -15.11
CA PHE A 236 -11.76 15.57 -15.42
C PHE A 236 -10.97 16.24 -16.56
N GLY A 237 -9.67 16.03 -16.61
CA GLY A 237 -8.84 16.53 -17.69
C GLY A 237 -9.30 16.05 -19.08
N TRP A 238 -9.64 14.77 -19.22
CA TRP A 238 -10.16 14.22 -20.46
C TRP A 238 -11.53 14.77 -20.86
N LEU A 239 -12.40 14.99 -19.88
CA LEU A 239 -13.72 15.61 -20.12
C LEU A 239 -13.58 17.04 -20.63
N VAL A 240 -12.68 17.83 -20.02
CA VAL A 240 -12.41 19.21 -20.46
C VAL A 240 -11.83 19.25 -21.87
N VAL A 241 -10.86 18.39 -22.19
CA VAL A 241 -10.27 18.29 -23.53
C VAL A 241 -11.34 17.88 -24.55
N GLY A 242 -12.17 16.88 -24.24
CA GLY A 242 -13.28 16.45 -25.08
C GLY A 242 -14.30 17.57 -25.32
N PHE A 243 -14.68 18.29 -24.27
CA PHE A 243 -15.58 19.43 -24.36
C PHE A 243 -15.02 20.55 -25.24
N VAL A 244 -13.75 20.92 -25.07
CA VAL A 244 -13.07 21.93 -25.91
C VAL A 244 -13.06 21.47 -27.37
N TYR A 245 -12.72 20.21 -27.63
CA TYR A 245 -12.68 19.67 -28.99
C TYR A 245 -14.08 19.74 -29.67
N VAL A 246 -15.12 19.26 -28.98
CA VAL A 246 -16.50 19.32 -29.47
C VAL A 246 -16.92 20.76 -29.72
N SER A 247 -16.60 21.70 -28.82
CA SER A 247 -16.93 23.13 -28.96
C SER A 247 -16.27 23.74 -30.20
N VAL A 248 -14.99 23.44 -30.47
CA VAL A 248 -14.28 23.94 -31.66
C VAL A 248 -14.89 23.39 -32.93
N VAL A 249 -15.21 22.09 -32.97
CA VAL A 249 -15.85 21.46 -34.15
C VAL A 249 -17.22 22.08 -34.42
N LEU A 250 -18.05 22.24 -33.38
CA LEU A 250 -19.38 22.87 -33.52
C LEU A 250 -19.26 24.31 -33.98
N SER A 251 -18.29 25.10 -33.47
CA SER A 251 -18.04 26.48 -33.94
C SER A 251 -17.61 26.51 -35.40
N ALA A 252 -16.77 25.57 -35.82
CA ALA A 252 -16.36 25.45 -37.22
C ALA A 252 -17.54 25.12 -38.15
N LEU A 253 -18.44 24.24 -37.71
CA LEU A 253 -19.69 23.90 -38.43
C LEU A 253 -20.62 25.10 -38.54
N GLN A 254 -20.77 25.89 -37.46
CA GLN A 254 -21.58 27.14 -37.50
C GLN A 254 -21.04 28.13 -38.54
N VAL A 255 -19.75 28.30 -38.58
CA VAL A 255 -19.09 29.17 -39.60
C VAL A 255 -19.33 28.59 -41.01
N GLY A 256 -19.18 27.28 -41.18
CA GLY A 256 -19.48 26.61 -42.47
C GLY A 256 -20.91 26.81 -42.94
N LEU A 257 -21.88 26.64 -42.04
CA LEU A 257 -23.30 26.88 -42.34
C LEU A 257 -23.64 28.33 -42.66
N ALA A 258 -22.84 29.29 -42.19
CA ALA A 258 -23.02 30.72 -42.48
C ALA A 258 -22.51 31.12 -43.88
N THR A 259 -21.73 30.24 -44.57
CA THR A 259 -21.26 30.51 -45.94
C THR A 259 -22.29 30.07 -46.98
N GLU A 260 -22.49 30.87 -48.05
CA GLU A 260 -23.45 30.54 -49.12
C GLU A 260 -23.17 29.19 -49.79
N ALA A 261 -21.87 28.82 -49.93
CA ALA A 261 -21.43 27.61 -50.61
C ALA A 261 -21.80 26.32 -49.82
N LEU A 262 -21.70 26.34 -48.50
CA LEU A 262 -21.95 25.17 -47.64
C LEU A 262 -23.36 25.20 -47.02
N GLY A 263 -23.90 26.41 -46.77
CA GLY A 263 -25.23 26.61 -46.21
C GLY A 263 -26.37 26.19 -47.14
N SER A 264 -26.14 26.17 -48.45
CA SER A 264 -27.13 25.68 -49.45
C SER A 264 -27.12 24.18 -49.69
N SER A 265 -26.09 23.46 -49.16
CA SER A 265 -25.95 22.01 -49.32
C SER A 265 -26.75 21.27 -48.26
N SER A 266 -27.82 20.52 -48.68
CA SER A 266 -28.61 19.69 -47.78
C SER A 266 -27.78 18.63 -47.08
N HIS A 267 -26.82 18.00 -47.74
CA HIS A 267 -25.92 17.01 -47.15
C HIS A 267 -25.05 17.57 -46.03
N PHE A 268 -24.60 18.82 -46.15
CA PHE A 268 -23.82 19.50 -45.12
C PHE A 268 -24.68 19.89 -43.93
N GLN A 269 -25.94 20.28 -44.15
CA GLN A 269 -26.88 20.60 -43.08
C GLN A 269 -27.24 19.33 -42.31
N ASP A 270 -27.54 18.21 -42.97
CA ASP A 270 -27.86 16.92 -42.33
C ASP A 270 -26.67 16.38 -41.54
N PHE A 271 -25.46 16.49 -42.10
CA PHE A 271 -24.22 16.12 -41.39
C PHE A 271 -24.00 16.99 -40.15
N GLY A 272 -24.15 18.30 -40.28
CA GLY A 272 -24.05 19.25 -39.17
C GLY A 272 -25.06 18.99 -38.05
N LEU A 273 -26.29 18.72 -38.40
CA LEU A 273 -27.34 18.36 -37.45
C LEU A 273 -27.01 17.03 -36.74
N GLY A 274 -26.63 16.02 -37.50
CA GLY A 274 -26.25 14.71 -36.94
C GLY A 274 -25.11 14.80 -36.01
N LEU A 275 -24.03 15.55 -36.35
CA LEU A 275 -22.84 15.71 -35.49
C LEU A 275 -23.17 16.52 -34.22
N THR A 276 -24.02 17.54 -34.32
CA THR A 276 -24.49 18.33 -33.19
C THR A 276 -25.28 17.48 -32.19
N LEU A 277 -26.25 16.70 -32.69
CA LEU A 277 -27.02 15.79 -31.84
C LEU A 277 -26.16 14.70 -31.21
N ALA A 278 -25.23 14.09 -31.96
CA ALA A 278 -24.30 13.10 -31.45
C ALA A 278 -23.38 13.68 -30.38
N GLY A 279 -22.86 14.90 -30.60
CA GLY A 279 -22.00 15.61 -29.62
C GLY A 279 -22.74 15.92 -28.32
N LEU A 280 -23.98 16.42 -28.40
CA LEU A 280 -24.81 16.67 -27.24
C LEU A 280 -25.16 15.37 -26.50
N ALA A 281 -25.57 14.32 -27.24
CA ALA A 281 -25.87 13.03 -26.65
C ALA A 281 -24.64 12.42 -25.92
N ALA A 282 -23.46 12.49 -26.54
CA ALA A 282 -22.20 12.04 -25.92
C ALA A 282 -21.88 12.82 -24.64
N LEU A 283 -22.06 14.14 -24.63
CA LEU A 283 -21.86 14.98 -23.46
C LEU A 283 -22.81 14.61 -22.31
N PHE A 284 -24.12 14.48 -22.62
CA PHE A 284 -25.11 14.09 -21.62
C PHE A 284 -24.85 12.68 -21.07
N LEU A 285 -24.44 11.73 -21.91
CA LEU A 285 -24.10 10.38 -21.49
C LEU A 285 -22.86 10.38 -20.57
N ALA A 286 -21.85 11.17 -20.90
CA ALA A 286 -20.65 11.31 -20.07
C ALA A 286 -20.99 11.90 -18.69
N LEU A 287 -21.80 12.97 -18.64
CA LEU A 287 -22.24 13.57 -17.39
C LEU A 287 -23.12 12.60 -16.56
N ALA A 288 -24.06 11.92 -17.22
CA ALA A 288 -24.92 10.94 -16.56
C ALA A 288 -24.14 9.75 -16.00
N SER A 289 -23.13 9.26 -16.74
CA SER A 289 -22.26 8.17 -16.26
C SER A 289 -21.43 8.59 -15.06
N MET A 290 -20.88 9.80 -15.08
CA MET A 290 -20.10 10.35 -13.96
C MET A 290 -20.98 10.53 -12.71
N LEU A 291 -22.20 11.08 -12.88
CA LEU A 291 -23.16 11.21 -11.78
C LEU A 291 -23.59 9.84 -11.25
N GLY A 292 -23.83 8.87 -12.15
CA GLY A 292 -24.18 7.50 -11.79
C GLY A 292 -23.11 6.83 -10.94
N VAL A 293 -21.84 6.93 -11.35
CA VAL A 293 -20.70 6.42 -10.57
C VAL A 293 -20.66 7.10 -9.21
N TRP A 294 -20.82 8.42 -9.15
CA TRP A 294 -20.82 9.16 -7.89
C TRP A 294 -21.94 8.71 -6.95
N VAL A 295 -23.17 8.57 -7.46
CA VAL A 295 -24.34 8.08 -6.69
C VAL A 295 -24.10 6.67 -6.15
N VAL A 296 -23.61 5.75 -7.00
CA VAL A 296 -23.30 4.37 -6.58
C VAL A 296 -22.25 4.36 -5.46
N LEU A 297 -21.18 5.13 -5.61
CA LEU A 297 -20.12 5.22 -4.59
C LEU A 297 -20.65 5.86 -3.30
N PHE A 298 -21.47 6.90 -3.39
CA PHE A 298 -22.10 7.55 -2.23
C PHE A 298 -22.95 6.55 -1.44
N TRP A 299 -23.86 5.83 -2.12
CA TRP A 299 -24.70 4.83 -1.47
C TRP A 299 -23.90 3.67 -0.90
N TYR A 300 -22.87 3.23 -1.60
CA TYR A 300 -21.97 2.19 -1.08
C TYR A 300 -21.31 2.62 0.24
N HIS A 301 -20.74 3.83 0.30
CA HIS A 301 -20.12 4.34 1.51
C HIS A 301 -21.14 4.54 2.63
N LEU A 302 -22.29 5.09 2.33
CA LEU A 302 -23.36 5.29 3.31
C LEU A 302 -23.81 3.95 3.92
N LEU A 303 -24.12 2.97 3.08
CA LEU A 303 -24.53 1.64 3.54
C LEU A 303 -23.43 0.92 4.30
N SER A 304 -22.18 1.05 3.85
CA SER A 304 -21.02 0.49 4.56
C SER A 304 -20.84 1.12 5.95
N THR A 305 -21.03 2.44 6.07
CA THR A 305 -20.94 3.16 7.35
C THR A 305 -22.06 2.73 8.30
N ILE A 306 -23.29 2.65 7.83
CA ILE A 306 -24.46 2.18 8.63
C ILE A 306 -24.24 0.74 9.08
N ALA A 307 -23.79 -0.13 8.19
CA ALA A 307 -23.55 -1.54 8.52
C ALA A 307 -22.40 -1.67 9.56
N PHE A 308 -21.39 -0.83 9.47
CA PHE A 308 -20.30 -0.77 10.43
C PHE A 308 -20.77 -0.29 11.80
N ASP A 309 -21.52 0.80 11.86
CA ASP A 309 -22.06 1.35 13.10
C ASP A 309 -22.94 0.31 13.83
N ARG A 310 -23.86 -0.35 13.12
CA ARG A 310 -24.68 -1.42 13.68
C ARG A 310 -23.85 -2.59 14.23
N ARG A 311 -22.81 -3.04 13.51
CA ARG A 311 -21.93 -4.12 13.98
C ARG A 311 -21.17 -3.72 15.24
N THR A 312 -20.61 -2.52 15.26
CA THR A 312 -19.85 -2.02 16.42
C THR A 312 -20.75 -1.86 17.64
N HIS A 313 -21.98 -1.37 17.45
CA HIS A 313 -22.95 -1.25 18.51
C HIS A 313 -23.33 -2.62 19.12
N LEU A 314 -23.60 -3.60 18.27
CA LEU A 314 -23.91 -4.97 18.70
C LEU A 314 -22.73 -5.64 19.45
N GLN A 315 -21.51 -5.42 18.98
CA GLN A 315 -20.30 -5.95 19.66
C GLN A 315 -20.14 -5.32 21.05
N ARG A 316 -20.34 -4.01 21.17
CA ARG A 316 -20.27 -3.31 22.47
C ARG A 316 -21.37 -3.76 23.43
N MET A 317 -22.58 -4.03 22.95
CA MET A 317 -23.67 -4.57 23.77
C MET A 317 -23.33 -5.96 24.29
N LYS A 318 -22.89 -6.88 23.41
CA LYS A 318 -22.45 -8.22 23.82
C LYS A 318 -21.28 -8.21 24.81
N ALA A 319 -20.33 -7.29 24.65
CA ALA A 319 -19.21 -7.14 25.59
C ALA A 319 -19.68 -6.65 26.97
N ARG A 320 -20.68 -5.75 27.02
CA ARG A 320 -21.28 -5.30 28.28
C ARG A 320 -22.04 -6.41 28.96
N GLU A 321 -22.86 -7.19 28.24
CA GLU A 321 -23.58 -8.34 28.79
C GLU A 321 -22.62 -9.38 29.37
N LYS A 322 -21.53 -9.70 28.65
CA LYS A 322 -20.52 -10.63 29.14
C LYS A 322 -19.83 -10.13 30.41
N LYS A 323 -19.57 -8.82 30.51
CA LYS A 323 -18.95 -8.23 31.69
C LYS A 323 -19.91 -8.20 32.90
N SER A 324 -21.21 -7.98 32.68
CA SER A 324 -22.22 -8.03 33.73
C SER A 324 -22.57 -9.45 34.21
N ALA A 325 -22.33 -10.47 33.38
CA ALA A 325 -22.50 -11.88 33.73
C ALA A 325 -21.32 -12.47 34.50
N CYS A 326 -20.18 -11.80 34.54
CA CYS A 326 -18.98 -12.20 35.28
C CYS A 326 -18.79 -11.46 36.61
N LEU A 327 -19.70 -10.55 36.95
CA LEU A 327 -19.83 -9.88 38.27
C LEU A 327 -20.96 -10.48 39.06
#